data_7f1c27bd358004a416b29c26763b43e5
#
_entry.id   7f1c27bd358004a416b29c26763b43e5
#
_cell.length_a   1.000
_cell.length_b   1.000
_cell.length_c   1.000
_cell.angle_alpha   90.00
_cell.angle_beta   90.00
_cell.angle_gamma   90.00
#
_symmetry.space_group_name_H-M   'P 1'
#
loop_
_entity.id
_entity.type
_entity.pdbx_description
1 polymer ?
#
loop_
_entity_poly.entity_id
_entity_poly.type
_entity_poly.pdbx_seq_one_letter_code
_entity_poly.pdbx_strand_id
1 'polypeptide(L)'
;MHEKMIRQFNSDVAEALSARRAAGITSRKAALALLKTPGWTEALNGLLPIRRRLTCAQALELCRQLPDFFSPAPEQGWLAFCYDYVRTRMFPDGCFVPIPSPYAAGAEVFLTVLQVLLDHERSVLPFDPLIDFQFLPEEAYTPCDAGREYGRFLTAWRQEFVYELLRLGDEVTPFRTLGHIAGVHYIAMTAARGLAGAGVEVDLALISAAAAAHDVGKFGCRAGERVPYLHYYYTDQWLTARKLEGVSHIAANHSVWDLELESLSVESLLLIYADFRSKQDRDDRGQEITVLYPLDQSFQVILSKLDGVDSTKRRRYQLVYGRLHDFEDYMRRLGVDVALSGHPEPPIPHKDAALMGPEETLDNLIGLSVDHNLRLMHMLSNEQKFGNIIESARSTKSWQQLRAYLNIFEEYFTYLSVRQKTQALAFLYELLVHREGDIRRQAGSLIGQIIARFHLVYQKELPAHADHDPAEEV
;
A
#
# COMPACT_ATOMS: atom_id res chain seq x y z
N MET A 1 3.71 8.56 40.36
CA MET A 1 3.45 7.80 39.11
C MET A 1 3.82 8.62 37.87
N HIS A 2 3.40 9.85 37.74
CA HIS A 2 3.64 10.72 36.61
C HIS A 2 5.13 11.00 36.33
N GLU A 3 5.92 11.38 37.34
CA GLU A 3 7.36 11.57 37.18
C GLU A 3 8.11 10.30 36.73
N LYS A 4 7.68 9.12 37.18
CA LYS A 4 8.28 7.85 36.71
C LYS A 4 8.03 7.64 35.22
N MET A 5 6.83 7.97 34.75
CA MET A 5 6.45 7.86 33.34
C MET A 5 7.26 8.82 32.47
N ILE A 6 7.43 10.08 32.88
CA ILE A 6 8.28 11.08 32.19
C ILE A 6 9.72 10.61 32.13
N ARG A 7 10.26 10.11 33.24
CA ARG A 7 11.64 9.59 33.26
C ARG A 7 11.80 8.39 32.33
N GLN A 8 10.82 7.48 32.30
CA GLN A 8 10.84 6.33 31.39
C GLN A 8 10.80 6.80 29.93
N PHE A 9 9.87 7.66 29.59
CA PHE A 9 9.75 8.21 28.23
C PHE A 9 11.05 8.90 27.77
N ASN A 10 11.62 9.79 28.59
CA ASN A 10 12.90 10.42 28.26
C ASN A 10 14.04 9.42 28.10
N SER A 11 14.01 8.33 28.87
CA SER A 11 14.96 7.24 28.74
C SER A 11 14.83 6.53 27.39
N ASP A 12 13.59 6.23 26.98
CA ASP A 12 13.28 5.53 25.74
C ASP A 12 13.64 6.41 24.52
N VAL A 13 13.30 7.70 24.56
CA VAL A 13 13.71 8.67 23.53
C VAL A 13 15.23 8.78 23.44
N ALA A 14 15.92 8.89 24.58
CA ALA A 14 17.38 9.01 24.58
C ALA A 14 18.07 7.75 24.05
N GLU A 15 17.54 6.59 24.35
CA GLU A 15 18.00 5.32 23.81
C GLU A 15 17.80 5.27 22.30
N ALA A 16 16.58 5.58 21.81
CA ALA A 16 16.25 5.59 20.40
C ALA A 16 17.11 6.57 19.60
N LEU A 17 17.28 7.81 20.09
CA LEU A 17 18.14 8.82 19.43
C LEU A 17 19.60 8.35 19.34
N SER A 18 20.14 7.78 20.41
CA SER A 18 21.53 7.31 20.42
C SER A 18 21.75 6.05 19.57
N ALA A 19 20.81 5.10 19.58
CA ALA A 19 20.85 3.87 18.78
C ALA A 19 20.82 4.18 17.27
N ARG A 20 19.97 5.14 16.87
CA ARG A 20 19.86 5.60 15.48
C ARG A 20 20.98 6.57 15.07
N ARG A 21 21.75 7.08 16.03
CA ARG A 21 22.68 8.20 15.83
C ARG A 21 22.00 9.42 15.19
N ALA A 22 20.72 9.63 15.52
CA ALA A 22 19.90 10.67 14.95
C ALA A 22 20.58 12.05 15.17
N ALA A 23 20.67 12.84 14.11
CA ALA A 23 21.33 14.16 14.13
C ALA A 23 22.76 14.14 14.72
N GLY A 24 23.50 13.04 14.59
CA GLY A 24 24.84 12.89 15.14
C GLY A 24 24.91 12.63 16.65
N ILE A 25 23.78 12.34 17.31
CA ILE A 25 23.74 12.00 18.74
C ILE A 25 24.24 10.56 18.94
N THR A 26 25.46 10.41 19.42
CA THR A 26 26.13 9.10 19.50
C THR A 26 26.10 8.46 20.88
N SER A 27 25.52 9.12 21.89
CA SER A 27 25.47 8.59 23.25
C SER A 27 24.14 8.93 23.93
N ARG A 28 23.63 7.96 24.74
CA ARG A 28 22.46 8.16 25.58
C ARG A 28 22.62 9.33 26.56
N LYS A 29 23.84 9.57 27.06
CA LYS A 29 24.13 10.71 27.93
C LYS A 29 23.90 12.05 27.23
N ALA A 30 24.38 12.20 25.98
CA ALA A 30 24.16 13.40 25.18
C ALA A 30 22.68 13.59 24.89
N ALA A 31 21.96 12.52 24.49
CA ALA A 31 20.52 12.55 24.28
C ALA A 31 19.74 12.98 25.55
N LEU A 32 20.04 12.40 26.71
CA LEU A 32 19.41 12.79 27.97
C LEU A 32 19.69 14.24 28.36
N ALA A 33 20.89 14.78 28.03
CA ALA A 33 21.18 16.17 28.28
C ALA A 33 20.34 17.11 27.43
N LEU A 34 20.10 16.74 26.15
CA LEU A 34 19.25 17.48 25.23
C LEU A 34 17.78 17.55 25.74
N LEU A 35 17.26 16.49 26.33
CA LEU A 35 15.87 16.39 26.81
C LEU A 35 15.64 17.05 28.19
N LYS A 36 16.64 17.68 28.80
CA LYS A 36 16.53 18.31 30.12
C LYS A 36 16.10 19.77 30.10
N THR A 37 15.66 20.29 28.96
CA THR A 37 15.21 21.68 28.88
C THR A 37 13.88 21.86 29.63
N PRO A 38 13.64 23.02 30.29
CA PRO A 38 12.38 23.29 30.96
C PRO A 38 11.18 23.21 30.00
N GLY A 39 11.30 23.77 28.79
CA GLY A 39 10.24 23.74 27.79
C GLY A 39 9.88 22.31 27.37
N TRP A 40 10.86 21.43 27.16
CA TRP A 40 10.60 20.02 26.85
C TRP A 40 9.82 19.34 27.98
N THR A 41 10.24 19.54 29.24
CA THR A 41 9.58 18.94 30.39
C THR A 41 8.13 19.41 30.53
N GLU A 42 7.90 20.71 30.33
CA GLU A 42 6.55 21.30 30.40
C GLU A 42 5.63 20.76 29.29
N ALA A 43 6.11 20.76 28.03
CA ALA A 43 5.37 20.23 26.89
C ALA A 43 5.06 18.72 27.07
N LEU A 44 6.02 17.95 27.54
CA LEU A 44 5.84 16.53 27.81
C LEU A 44 4.83 16.27 28.93
N ASN A 45 4.80 17.08 29.98
CA ASN A 45 3.78 17.02 31.02
C ASN A 45 2.38 17.27 30.48
N GLY A 46 2.22 18.09 29.45
CA GLY A 46 0.97 18.32 28.76
C GLY A 46 0.49 17.15 27.89
N LEU A 47 1.42 16.33 27.38
CA LEU A 47 1.11 15.18 26.54
C LEU A 47 0.87 13.89 27.33
N LEU A 48 1.58 13.69 28.41
CA LEU A 48 1.48 12.48 29.24
C LEU A 48 0.54 12.69 30.44
N PRO A 49 -0.23 11.67 30.85
CA PRO A 49 -0.40 10.36 30.23
C PRO A 49 -1.23 10.46 28.94
N ILE A 50 -0.86 9.67 27.94
CA ILE A 50 -1.60 9.58 26.68
C ILE A 50 -3.00 8.99 26.95
N ARG A 51 -4.05 9.75 26.60
CA ARG A 51 -5.45 9.36 26.81
C ARG A 51 -6.26 9.27 25.53
N ARG A 52 -5.70 9.73 24.41
CA ARG A 52 -6.29 9.72 23.07
C ARG A 52 -5.19 9.62 22.03
N ARG A 53 -5.55 9.27 20.83
CA ARG A 53 -4.61 9.23 19.69
C ARG A 53 -3.95 10.61 19.53
N LEU A 54 -2.62 10.58 19.41
CA LEU A 54 -1.80 11.77 19.22
C LEU A 54 -1.79 12.17 17.74
N THR A 55 -1.70 13.44 17.48
CA THR A 55 -1.38 13.94 16.13
C THR A 55 0.13 14.13 15.98
N CYS A 56 0.62 14.03 14.74
CA CYS A 56 2.01 14.36 14.43
C CYS A 56 2.31 15.83 14.75
N ALA A 57 1.33 16.71 14.60
CA ALA A 57 1.43 18.11 14.99
C ALA A 57 1.70 18.28 16.50
N GLN A 58 1.06 17.50 17.37
CA GLN A 58 1.34 17.53 18.82
C GLN A 58 2.75 17.04 19.14
N ALA A 59 3.23 16.00 18.47
CA ALA A 59 4.62 15.53 18.59
C ALA A 59 5.61 16.59 18.11
N LEU A 60 5.28 17.34 17.06
CA LEU A 60 6.11 18.43 16.55
C LEU A 60 6.21 19.59 17.57
N GLU A 61 5.11 19.95 18.23
CA GLU A 61 5.13 21.01 19.27
C GLU A 61 6.06 20.62 20.44
N LEU A 62 6.09 19.34 20.83
CA LEU A 62 7.07 18.83 21.78
C LEU A 62 8.50 19.01 21.24
N CYS A 63 8.76 18.62 19.99
CA CYS A 63 10.09 18.70 19.39
C CYS A 63 10.57 20.13 19.20
N ARG A 64 9.69 21.10 18.97
CA ARG A 64 10.02 22.54 18.88
C ARG A 64 10.64 23.12 20.16
N GLN A 65 10.54 22.41 21.28
CA GLN A 65 11.26 22.75 22.50
C GLN A 65 12.77 22.45 22.42
N LEU A 66 13.23 21.98 21.27
CA LEU A 66 14.64 21.74 20.92
C LEU A 66 15.06 22.67 19.74
N PRO A 67 15.20 23.99 19.99
CA PRO A 67 15.30 24.99 18.93
C PRO A 67 16.51 24.79 17.99
N ASP A 68 17.59 24.19 18.46
CA ASP A 68 18.79 23.91 17.67
C ASP A 68 18.50 23.02 16.43
N PHE A 69 17.40 22.26 16.47
CA PHE A 69 16.99 21.37 15.37
C PHE A 69 15.80 21.90 14.56
N PHE A 70 14.99 22.77 15.15
CA PHE A 70 13.69 23.16 14.58
C PHE A 70 13.59 24.63 14.18
N SER A 71 14.68 25.39 14.24
CA SER A 71 14.73 26.79 13.82
C SER A 71 15.95 27.02 12.90
N PRO A 72 15.76 27.63 11.70
CA PRO A 72 14.47 28.01 11.10
C PRO A 72 13.65 26.80 10.63
N ALA A 73 12.37 27.03 10.33
CA ALA A 73 11.50 26.01 9.75
C ALA A 73 11.69 25.92 8.23
N PRO A 74 11.51 24.73 7.60
CA PRO A 74 11.41 24.59 6.16
C PRO A 74 10.22 25.37 5.62
N GLU A 75 10.30 25.82 4.36
CA GLU A 75 9.27 26.62 3.70
C GLU A 75 7.91 25.93 3.68
N GLN A 76 7.87 24.62 3.34
CA GLN A 76 6.67 23.80 3.34
C GLN A 76 6.18 23.39 4.75
N GLY A 77 6.87 23.80 5.81
CA GLY A 77 6.62 23.36 7.18
C GLY A 77 7.20 21.99 7.52
N TRP A 78 7.34 21.73 8.83
CA TRP A 78 8.04 20.55 9.31
C TRP A 78 7.33 19.23 9.00
N LEU A 79 6.00 19.16 9.08
CA LEU A 79 5.28 17.90 8.86
C LEU A 79 5.39 17.46 7.39
N ALA A 80 5.16 18.38 6.46
CA ALA A 80 5.31 18.10 5.03
C ALA A 80 6.76 17.75 4.68
N PHE A 81 7.73 18.48 5.26
CA PHE A 81 9.15 18.17 5.08
C PHE A 81 9.49 16.77 5.58
N CYS A 82 9.06 16.38 6.79
CA CYS A 82 9.33 15.05 7.35
C CYS A 82 8.65 13.94 6.53
N TYR A 83 7.44 14.18 6.02
CA TYR A 83 6.76 13.28 5.11
C TYR A 83 7.59 13.02 3.85
N ASP A 84 8.04 14.06 3.15
CA ASP A 84 8.86 13.93 1.96
C ASP A 84 10.27 13.40 2.27
N TYR A 85 10.82 13.71 3.44
CA TYR A 85 12.10 13.17 3.88
C TYR A 85 12.06 11.64 4.03
N VAL A 86 11.01 11.07 4.61
CA VAL A 86 10.84 9.62 4.70
C VAL A 86 10.63 9.02 3.31
N ARG A 87 9.78 9.64 2.47
CA ARG A 87 9.56 9.21 1.07
C ARG A 87 10.87 9.15 0.29
N THR A 88 11.72 10.16 0.40
CA THR A 88 13.04 10.20 -0.26
C THR A 88 13.95 9.05 0.19
N ARG A 89 13.88 8.66 1.46
CA ARG A 89 14.68 7.53 1.97
C ARG A 89 14.14 6.19 1.53
N MET A 90 12.84 6.04 1.48
CA MET A 90 12.19 4.80 0.99
C MET A 90 12.34 4.65 -0.53
N PHE A 91 12.24 5.75 -1.26
CA PHE A 91 12.23 5.80 -2.73
C PHE A 91 13.24 6.85 -3.22
N PRO A 92 14.55 6.56 -3.15
CA PRO A 92 15.60 7.55 -3.44
C PRO A 92 15.56 8.09 -4.88
N ASP A 93 15.09 7.29 -5.82
CA ASP A 93 14.92 7.71 -7.23
C ASP A 93 13.77 8.73 -7.40
N GLY A 94 12.91 8.87 -6.41
CA GLY A 94 11.83 9.86 -6.36
C GLY A 94 12.33 11.28 -6.18
N CYS A 95 13.42 11.46 -5.43
CA CYS A 95 14.03 12.76 -5.13
C CYS A 95 13.03 13.82 -4.62
N PHE A 96 12.17 13.44 -3.68
CA PHE A 96 11.16 14.34 -3.11
C PHE A 96 11.79 15.48 -2.30
N VAL A 97 12.91 15.22 -1.64
CA VAL A 97 13.70 16.19 -0.88
C VAL A 97 15.17 16.04 -1.23
N PRO A 98 15.91 17.13 -1.53
CA PRO A 98 17.33 17.06 -1.77
C PRO A 98 18.10 16.52 -0.55
N ILE A 99 19.04 15.60 -0.78
CA ILE A 99 19.92 15.05 0.26
C ILE A 99 21.38 15.37 -0.10
N PRO A 100 22.18 15.93 0.83
CA PRO A 100 21.84 16.32 2.20
C PRO A 100 20.98 17.59 2.28
N SER A 101 20.07 17.63 3.27
CA SER A 101 19.23 18.79 3.57
C SER A 101 19.65 19.43 4.89
N PRO A 102 19.64 20.75 5.03
CA PRO A 102 19.94 21.41 6.30
C PRO A 102 18.94 21.03 7.42
N TYR A 103 17.75 20.56 7.04
CA TYR A 103 16.72 20.16 7.99
C TYR A 103 16.71 18.65 8.32
N ALA A 104 17.60 17.86 7.73
CA ALA A 104 17.63 16.41 7.94
C ALA A 104 17.80 16.02 9.41
N ALA A 105 18.65 16.74 10.14
CA ALA A 105 18.87 16.51 11.58
C ALA A 105 17.58 16.69 12.40
N GLY A 106 16.82 17.73 12.12
CA GLY A 106 15.51 17.98 12.75
C GLY A 106 14.49 16.88 12.42
N ALA A 107 14.44 16.45 11.15
CA ALA A 107 13.56 15.36 10.73
C ALA A 107 13.90 14.04 11.45
N GLU A 108 15.18 13.69 11.56
CA GLU A 108 15.61 12.47 12.28
C GLU A 108 15.23 12.50 13.77
N VAL A 109 15.41 13.65 14.44
CA VAL A 109 15.01 13.84 15.83
C VAL A 109 13.48 13.71 15.94
N PHE A 110 12.73 14.44 15.12
CA PHE A 110 11.27 14.41 15.13
C PHE A 110 10.72 12.99 14.91
N LEU A 111 11.16 12.31 13.85
CA LEU A 111 10.68 10.97 13.52
C LEU A 111 11.01 9.94 14.61
N THR A 112 12.18 10.09 15.25
CA THR A 112 12.56 9.22 16.37
C THR A 112 11.69 9.48 17.60
N VAL A 113 11.42 10.74 17.94
CA VAL A 113 10.52 11.11 19.04
C VAL A 113 9.09 10.67 18.76
N LEU A 114 8.61 10.90 17.52
CA LEU A 114 7.29 10.47 17.07
C LEU A 114 7.14 8.95 17.21
N GLN A 115 8.12 8.17 16.77
CA GLN A 115 8.10 6.72 16.89
C GLN A 115 7.93 6.27 18.35
N VAL A 116 8.71 6.84 19.28
CA VAL A 116 8.60 6.50 20.70
C VAL A 116 7.24 6.93 21.27
N LEU A 117 6.71 8.09 20.89
CA LEU A 117 5.36 8.53 21.29
C LEU A 117 4.28 7.57 20.81
N LEU A 118 4.35 7.11 19.55
CA LEU A 118 3.40 6.18 18.96
C LEU A 118 3.53 4.77 19.57
N ASP A 119 4.73 4.34 19.94
CA ASP A 119 4.93 3.09 20.69
C ASP A 119 4.24 3.17 22.08
N HIS A 120 4.41 4.29 22.80
CA HIS A 120 3.71 4.54 24.05
C HIS A 120 2.19 4.62 23.87
N GLU A 121 1.72 5.32 22.84
CA GLU A 121 0.30 5.41 22.50
C GLU A 121 -0.32 4.02 22.36
N ARG A 122 0.30 3.15 21.56
CA ARG A 122 -0.17 1.76 21.33
C ARG A 122 -0.14 0.89 22.58
N SER A 123 0.77 1.17 23.50
CA SER A 123 0.86 0.40 24.76
C SER A 123 -0.24 0.73 25.78
N VAL A 124 -0.90 1.88 25.66
CA VAL A 124 -1.87 2.37 26.65
C VAL A 124 -3.30 2.55 26.10
N LEU A 125 -3.48 2.68 24.81
CA LEU A 125 -4.79 2.82 24.18
C LEU A 125 -5.32 1.47 23.68
N PRO A 126 -6.66 1.32 23.61
CA PRO A 126 -7.26 0.17 22.98
C PRO A 126 -6.84 0.04 21.52
N PHE A 127 -6.74 -1.21 21.07
CA PHE A 127 -6.47 -1.54 19.67
C PHE A 127 -7.56 -0.94 18.75
N ASP A 128 -7.13 -0.31 17.65
CA ASP A 128 -7.99 0.24 16.63
C ASP A 128 -7.63 -0.39 15.28
N PRO A 129 -8.54 -1.15 14.64
CA PRO A 129 -8.25 -1.85 13.38
C PRO A 129 -7.93 -0.94 12.20
N LEU A 130 -8.23 0.37 12.29
CA LEU A 130 -7.94 1.35 11.23
C LEU A 130 -6.66 2.16 11.49
N ILE A 131 -5.96 1.88 12.60
CA ILE A 131 -4.73 2.59 12.99
C ILE A 131 -3.61 1.62 13.32
N ASP A 132 -3.92 0.53 14.02
CA ASP A 132 -2.93 -0.37 14.61
C ASP A 132 -2.70 -1.62 13.76
N PHE A 133 -1.47 -2.13 13.79
CA PHE A 133 -1.08 -3.37 13.11
C PHE A 133 -0.90 -4.51 14.10
N GLN A 134 -1.42 -5.69 13.78
CA GLN A 134 -1.29 -6.92 14.58
C GLN A 134 -0.07 -7.73 14.14
N PHE A 135 1.11 -7.13 14.17
CA PHE A 135 2.34 -7.85 13.86
C PHE A 135 2.55 -9.05 14.80
N LEU A 136 3.20 -10.08 14.26
CA LEU A 136 3.51 -11.28 15.02
C LEU A 136 4.64 -11.00 16.00
N PRO A 137 4.56 -11.52 17.25
CA PRO A 137 5.69 -11.47 18.18
C PRO A 137 6.84 -12.36 17.69
N GLU A 138 8.05 -12.07 18.15
CA GLU A 138 9.27 -12.72 17.65
C GLU A 138 9.21 -14.25 17.76
N GLU A 139 8.64 -14.77 18.83
CA GLU A 139 8.50 -16.19 19.09
C GLU A 139 7.58 -16.92 18.08
N ALA A 140 6.71 -16.17 17.40
CA ALA A 140 5.74 -16.74 16.47
C ALA A 140 6.30 -16.93 15.05
N TYR A 141 7.44 -16.32 14.71
CA TYR A 141 7.99 -16.40 13.34
C TYR A 141 9.44 -16.88 13.26
N THR A 142 10.12 -17.05 14.38
CA THR A 142 11.42 -17.72 14.39
C THR A 142 11.20 -19.23 14.59
N PRO A 143 11.52 -20.17 13.64
CA PRO A 143 12.86 -20.35 13.11
C PRO A 143 12.96 -20.73 11.61
N CYS A 144 12.05 -20.35 10.76
CA CYS A 144 12.06 -20.72 9.34
C CYS A 144 12.58 -19.59 8.43
N ASP A 145 12.80 -19.89 7.14
CA ASP A 145 13.27 -18.91 6.16
C ASP A 145 12.28 -17.75 5.98
N ALA A 146 11.00 -18.04 5.94
CA ALA A 146 9.91 -17.05 5.92
C ALA A 146 9.95 -16.14 7.16
N GLY A 147 10.23 -16.69 8.34
CA GLY A 147 10.42 -15.91 9.56
C GLY A 147 11.61 -14.97 9.51
N ARG A 148 12.70 -15.36 8.83
CA ARG A 148 13.84 -14.46 8.61
C ARG A 148 13.49 -13.30 7.68
N GLU A 149 12.69 -13.54 6.66
CA GLU A 149 12.19 -12.50 5.77
C GLU A 149 11.27 -11.53 6.52
N TYR A 150 10.37 -12.05 7.33
CA TYR A 150 9.49 -11.25 8.18
C TYR A 150 10.26 -10.39 9.20
N GLY A 151 11.29 -10.93 9.83
CA GLY A 151 12.17 -10.15 10.72
C GLY A 151 12.89 -9.00 10.00
N ARG A 152 13.34 -9.22 8.74
CA ARG A 152 13.87 -8.13 7.89
C ARG A 152 12.81 -7.09 7.57
N PHE A 153 11.59 -7.53 7.27
CA PHE A 153 10.46 -6.62 7.02
C PHE A 153 10.18 -5.73 8.23
N LEU A 154 10.02 -6.30 9.42
CA LEU A 154 9.78 -5.52 10.65
C LEU A 154 10.93 -4.55 10.95
N THR A 155 12.15 -4.97 10.67
CA THR A 155 13.34 -4.11 10.81
C THR A 155 13.27 -2.93 9.86
N ALA A 156 12.99 -3.16 8.58
CA ALA A 156 12.85 -2.10 7.57
C ALA A 156 11.68 -1.16 7.90
N TRP A 157 10.53 -1.74 8.25
CA TRP A 157 9.33 -1.00 8.66
C TRP A 157 9.63 0.00 9.78
N ARG A 158 10.35 -0.44 10.80
CA ARG A 158 10.71 0.41 11.93
C ARG A 158 11.85 1.39 11.62
N GLN A 159 12.92 0.93 10.95
CA GLN A 159 14.11 1.76 10.69
C GLN A 159 13.84 2.88 9.69
N GLU A 160 12.92 2.66 8.74
CA GLU A 160 12.58 3.63 7.71
C GLU A 160 11.36 4.48 8.06
N PHE A 161 10.81 4.32 9.27
CA PHE A 161 9.69 5.11 9.75
C PHE A 161 8.41 4.95 8.90
N VAL A 162 8.12 3.72 8.44
CA VAL A 162 6.98 3.48 7.56
C VAL A 162 5.65 3.80 8.26
N TYR A 163 5.50 3.40 9.54
CA TYR A 163 4.29 3.73 10.30
C TYR A 163 4.14 5.23 10.54
N GLU A 164 5.25 5.90 10.84
CA GLU A 164 5.29 7.35 11.03
C GLU A 164 4.95 8.09 9.73
N LEU A 165 5.39 7.57 8.57
CA LEU A 165 4.99 8.08 7.25
C LEU A 165 3.48 7.98 7.03
N LEU A 166 2.88 6.83 7.38
CA LEU A 166 1.43 6.65 7.27
C LEU A 166 0.66 7.66 8.16
N ARG A 167 1.13 7.86 9.39
CA ARG A 167 0.54 8.86 10.32
C ARG A 167 0.70 10.29 9.81
N LEU A 168 1.87 10.63 9.26
CA LEU A 168 2.12 11.93 8.63
C LEU A 168 1.24 12.13 7.40
N GLY A 169 1.11 11.09 6.56
CA GLY A 169 0.27 11.15 5.37
C GLY A 169 -1.17 11.57 5.66
N ASP A 170 -1.75 11.05 6.72
CA ASP A 170 -3.11 11.42 7.16
C ASP A 170 -3.25 12.90 7.57
N GLU A 171 -2.14 13.57 7.93
CA GLU A 171 -2.17 14.98 8.35
C GLU A 171 -1.73 15.95 7.24
N VAL A 172 -0.90 15.52 6.30
CA VAL A 172 -0.35 16.40 5.26
C VAL A 172 -0.93 16.15 3.88
N THR A 173 -1.74 15.10 3.73
CA THR A 173 -2.44 14.80 2.47
C THR A 173 -3.94 14.70 2.69
N PRO A 174 -4.76 14.89 1.66
CA PRO A 174 -6.22 14.69 1.77
C PRO A 174 -6.62 13.21 1.87
N PHE A 175 -5.68 12.27 1.76
CA PHE A 175 -5.95 10.84 1.66
C PHE A 175 -5.72 10.10 2.98
N ARG A 176 -6.56 9.09 3.25
CA ARG A 176 -6.54 8.29 4.48
C ARG A 176 -5.90 6.91 4.23
N THR A 177 -4.65 6.92 3.77
CA THR A 177 -3.93 5.69 3.39
C THR A 177 -3.67 4.77 4.58
N LEU A 178 -3.38 5.31 5.77
CA LEU A 178 -3.19 4.53 6.99
C LEU A 178 -4.40 3.66 7.29
N GLY A 179 -5.60 4.25 7.32
CA GLY A 179 -6.82 3.53 7.64
C GLY A 179 -7.08 2.36 6.69
N HIS A 180 -6.81 2.56 5.40
CA HIS A 180 -6.93 1.51 4.40
C HIS A 180 -5.94 0.37 4.66
N ILE A 181 -4.64 0.66 4.79
CA ILE A 181 -3.60 -0.35 4.99
C ILE A 181 -3.80 -1.12 6.30
N ALA A 182 -4.11 -0.40 7.39
CA ALA A 182 -4.37 -1.03 8.68
C ALA A 182 -5.63 -1.91 8.63
N GLY A 183 -6.70 -1.45 7.98
CA GLY A 183 -7.93 -2.20 7.77
C GLY A 183 -7.72 -3.47 6.95
N VAL A 184 -6.95 -3.39 5.86
CA VAL A 184 -6.56 -4.57 5.07
C VAL A 184 -5.77 -5.55 5.92
N HIS A 185 -4.77 -5.08 6.66
CA HIS A 185 -3.99 -5.93 7.56
C HIS A 185 -4.85 -6.60 8.63
N TYR A 186 -5.80 -5.87 9.22
CA TYR A 186 -6.71 -6.40 10.22
C TYR A 186 -7.59 -7.53 9.67
N ILE A 187 -8.24 -7.31 8.52
CA ILE A 187 -9.09 -8.31 7.85
C ILE A 187 -8.26 -9.55 7.49
N ALA A 188 -7.10 -9.34 6.84
CA ALA A 188 -6.23 -10.41 6.39
C ALA A 188 -5.75 -11.27 7.56
N MET A 189 -5.29 -10.65 8.65
CA MET A 189 -4.79 -11.37 9.82
C MET A 189 -5.89 -12.08 10.60
N THR A 190 -7.10 -11.52 10.67
CA THR A 190 -8.26 -12.16 11.31
C THR A 190 -8.64 -13.42 10.55
N ALA A 191 -8.77 -13.34 9.23
CA ALA A 191 -9.10 -14.48 8.38
C ALA A 191 -7.99 -15.54 8.36
N ALA A 192 -6.71 -15.10 8.24
CA ALA A 192 -5.56 -15.99 8.23
C ALA A 192 -5.45 -16.83 9.53
N ARG A 193 -5.61 -16.19 10.69
CA ARG A 193 -5.60 -16.88 11.98
C ARG A 193 -6.76 -17.86 12.10
N GLY A 194 -7.94 -17.48 11.60
CA GLY A 194 -9.11 -18.35 11.57
C GLY A 194 -8.86 -19.60 10.72
N LEU A 195 -8.34 -19.43 9.50
CA LEU A 195 -7.99 -20.54 8.61
C LEU A 195 -6.90 -21.44 9.19
N ALA A 196 -5.83 -20.86 9.74
CA ALA A 196 -4.76 -21.62 10.40
C ALA A 196 -5.30 -22.41 11.60
N GLY A 197 -6.20 -21.82 12.39
CA GLY A 197 -6.88 -22.47 13.50
C GLY A 197 -7.80 -23.62 13.06
N ALA A 198 -8.33 -23.57 11.84
CA ALA A 198 -9.12 -24.62 11.22
C ALA A 198 -8.27 -25.70 10.52
N GLY A 199 -6.93 -25.58 10.55
CA GLY A 199 -6.00 -26.55 9.98
C GLY A 199 -5.61 -26.31 8.52
N VAL A 200 -5.97 -25.17 7.96
CA VAL A 200 -5.51 -24.74 6.63
C VAL A 200 -4.07 -24.22 6.75
N GLU A 201 -3.19 -24.67 5.87
CA GLU A 201 -1.81 -24.19 5.83
C GLU A 201 -1.77 -22.73 5.34
N VAL A 202 -1.39 -21.81 6.22
CA VAL A 202 -1.26 -20.36 5.94
C VAL A 202 0.01 -19.84 6.59
N ASP A 203 0.83 -19.16 5.81
CA ASP A 203 2.00 -18.44 6.33
C ASP A 203 1.57 -17.09 6.92
N LEU A 204 1.37 -17.06 8.25
CA LEU A 204 0.95 -15.86 8.97
C LEU A 204 1.98 -14.74 8.90
N ALA A 205 3.27 -15.05 8.80
CA ALA A 205 4.32 -14.04 8.69
C ALA A 205 4.30 -13.38 7.30
N LEU A 206 4.14 -14.18 6.27
CA LEU A 206 4.05 -13.73 4.89
C LEU A 206 2.84 -12.81 4.68
N ILE A 207 1.65 -13.27 5.08
CA ILE A 207 0.43 -12.46 4.92
C ILE A 207 0.45 -11.19 5.78
N SER A 208 1.02 -11.23 6.99
CA SER A 208 1.17 -10.06 7.85
C SER A 208 2.04 -8.98 7.20
N ALA A 209 3.20 -9.37 6.67
CA ALA A 209 4.09 -8.44 5.97
C ALA A 209 3.47 -7.91 4.67
N ALA A 210 2.90 -8.80 3.87
CA ALA A 210 2.31 -8.45 2.60
C ALA A 210 1.13 -7.48 2.76
N ALA A 211 0.23 -7.75 3.71
CA ALA A 211 -0.92 -6.88 3.98
C ALA A 211 -0.51 -5.51 4.53
N ALA A 212 0.54 -5.42 5.35
CA ALA A 212 1.05 -4.15 5.81
C ALA A 212 1.78 -3.35 4.72
N ALA A 213 2.37 -4.02 3.73
CA ALA A 213 3.21 -3.39 2.70
C ALA A 213 2.53 -3.20 1.34
N HIS A 214 1.34 -3.77 1.10
CA HIS A 214 0.75 -3.85 -0.25
C HIS A 214 0.65 -2.49 -0.97
N ASP A 215 0.42 -1.45 -0.23
CA ASP A 215 0.19 -0.09 -0.72
C ASP A 215 1.32 0.91 -0.41
N VAL A 216 2.45 0.47 0.16
CA VAL A 216 3.57 1.40 0.48
C VAL A 216 4.13 2.08 -0.77
N GLY A 217 4.01 1.46 -1.93
CA GLY A 217 4.43 2.04 -3.21
C GLY A 217 3.65 3.30 -3.62
N LYS A 218 2.49 3.57 -3.03
CA LYS A 218 1.77 4.83 -3.23
C LYS A 218 2.62 6.04 -2.86
N PHE A 219 3.46 5.89 -1.83
CA PHE A 219 4.39 6.94 -1.39
C PHE A 219 5.59 7.13 -2.32
N GLY A 220 5.88 6.15 -3.18
CA GLY A 220 6.93 6.23 -4.20
C GLY A 220 6.49 6.96 -5.47
N CYS A 221 5.19 7.07 -5.73
CA CYS A 221 4.67 7.73 -6.91
C CYS A 221 5.01 9.23 -6.91
N ARG A 222 5.41 9.72 -8.08
CA ARG A 222 5.78 11.13 -8.30
C ARG A 222 4.56 11.93 -8.74
N ALA A 223 4.65 13.25 -8.69
CA ALA A 223 3.65 14.11 -9.31
C ALA A 223 3.53 13.78 -10.79
N GLY A 224 2.30 13.69 -11.29
CA GLY A 224 2.04 13.31 -12.69
C GLY A 224 2.04 11.82 -12.99
N GLU A 225 2.49 10.97 -12.07
CA GLU A 225 2.43 9.52 -12.23
C GLU A 225 1.09 8.93 -11.82
N ARG A 226 0.77 7.77 -12.37
CA ARG A 226 -0.52 7.10 -12.19
C ARG A 226 -0.46 6.13 -11.03
N VAL A 227 -0.79 6.62 -9.86
CA VAL A 227 -0.77 5.88 -8.59
C VAL A 227 -1.47 4.52 -8.67
N PRO A 228 -2.68 4.34 -9.27
CA PRO A 228 -3.37 3.06 -9.25
C PRO A 228 -2.60 1.89 -9.87
N TYR A 229 -1.56 2.18 -10.68
CA TYR A 229 -0.75 1.14 -11.32
C TYR A 229 0.71 1.18 -10.92
N LEU A 230 1.28 2.37 -10.77
CA LEU A 230 2.68 2.49 -10.44
C LEU A 230 2.97 2.17 -8.98
N HIS A 231 1.98 2.21 -8.09
CA HIS A 231 2.21 1.80 -6.71
C HIS A 231 2.64 0.33 -6.59
N TYR A 232 2.19 -0.56 -7.47
CA TYR A 232 2.69 -1.95 -7.49
C TYR A 232 4.17 -2.03 -7.80
N TYR A 233 4.61 -1.26 -8.80
CA TYR A 233 6.01 -1.15 -9.16
C TYR A 233 6.85 -0.62 -8.01
N TYR A 234 6.43 0.46 -7.36
CA TYR A 234 7.16 1.03 -6.23
C TYR A 234 7.09 0.15 -4.98
N THR A 235 5.99 -0.57 -4.76
CA THR A 235 5.90 -1.59 -3.69
C THR A 235 6.95 -2.68 -3.92
N ASP A 236 7.02 -3.24 -5.12
CA ASP A 236 8.02 -4.24 -5.48
C ASP A 236 9.46 -3.68 -5.35
N GLN A 237 9.70 -2.49 -5.87
CA GLN A 237 11.01 -1.82 -5.76
C GLN A 237 11.45 -1.68 -4.29
N TRP A 238 10.54 -1.24 -3.42
CA TRP A 238 10.84 -1.07 -1.99
C TRP A 238 11.14 -2.40 -1.31
N LEU A 239 10.35 -3.44 -1.59
CA LEU A 239 10.47 -4.76 -0.97
C LEU A 239 11.71 -5.51 -1.49
N THR A 240 11.92 -5.58 -2.79
CA THR A 240 13.07 -6.27 -3.41
C THR A 240 14.42 -5.65 -3.04
N ALA A 241 14.50 -4.33 -2.93
CA ALA A 241 15.70 -3.65 -2.45
C ALA A 241 16.10 -4.08 -1.03
N ARG A 242 15.17 -4.66 -0.27
CA ARG A 242 15.35 -5.17 1.10
C ARG A 242 15.40 -6.70 1.19
N LYS A 243 15.46 -7.36 0.05
CA LYS A 243 15.48 -8.83 -0.08
C LYS A 243 14.23 -9.47 0.57
N LEU A 244 13.06 -8.94 0.20
CA LEU A 244 11.74 -9.35 0.68
C LEU A 244 10.92 -9.89 -0.50
N GLU A 245 11.51 -10.84 -1.27
CA GLU A 245 10.98 -11.33 -2.52
C GLU A 245 9.65 -12.07 -2.34
N GLY A 246 9.52 -12.88 -1.28
CA GLY A 246 8.28 -13.59 -0.97
C GLY A 246 7.15 -12.62 -0.59
N VAL A 247 7.45 -11.63 0.24
CA VAL A 247 6.50 -10.57 0.60
C VAL A 247 6.13 -9.75 -0.63
N SER A 248 7.11 -9.41 -1.49
CA SER A 248 6.88 -8.66 -2.71
C SER A 248 5.97 -9.38 -3.68
N HIS A 249 6.17 -10.71 -3.84
CA HIS A 249 5.34 -11.53 -4.71
C HIS A 249 3.85 -11.44 -4.35
N ILE A 250 3.50 -11.45 -3.07
CA ILE A 250 2.12 -11.33 -2.61
C ILE A 250 1.66 -9.86 -2.65
N ALA A 251 2.44 -8.94 -2.05
CA ALA A 251 2.05 -7.54 -1.89
C ALA A 251 1.88 -6.81 -3.23
N ALA A 252 2.80 -6.99 -4.17
CA ALA A 252 2.75 -6.32 -5.47
C ALA A 252 1.67 -6.88 -6.42
N ASN A 253 1.06 -8.01 -6.09
CA ASN A 253 0.03 -8.65 -6.93
C ASN A 253 -1.38 -8.59 -6.31
N HIS A 254 -1.60 -7.76 -5.30
CA HIS A 254 -2.84 -7.74 -4.51
C HIS A 254 -4.09 -7.26 -5.27
N SER A 255 -3.97 -6.64 -6.43
CA SER A 255 -5.14 -6.22 -7.22
C SER A 255 -5.24 -6.98 -8.54
N VAL A 256 -4.99 -8.27 -8.52
CA VAL A 256 -5.19 -9.12 -9.67
C VAL A 256 -6.68 -9.33 -9.87
N TRP A 257 -7.24 -8.53 -10.74
CA TRP A 257 -8.63 -8.60 -11.15
C TRP A 257 -8.89 -9.69 -12.19
N ASP A 258 -7.82 -10.20 -12.80
CA ASP A 258 -7.87 -11.29 -13.78
C ASP A 258 -7.60 -12.65 -13.11
N LEU A 259 -8.42 -13.00 -12.11
CA LEU A 259 -8.45 -14.33 -11.51
C LEU A 259 -8.79 -15.44 -12.53
N GLU A 260 -8.98 -15.08 -13.78
CA GLU A 260 -9.32 -16.02 -14.85
C GLU A 260 -8.16 -16.93 -15.25
N LEU A 261 -6.93 -16.51 -15.00
CA LEU A 261 -5.78 -17.10 -15.66
C LEU A 261 -4.84 -17.88 -14.75
N GLU A 262 -4.94 -17.70 -13.42
CA GLU A 262 -3.87 -18.18 -12.55
C GLU A 262 -4.40 -18.56 -11.18
N SER A 263 -3.93 -19.66 -10.63
CA SER A 263 -4.21 -19.99 -9.24
C SER A 263 -3.33 -19.15 -8.32
N LEU A 264 -3.90 -18.82 -7.17
CA LEU A 264 -3.29 -17.96 -6.18
C LEU A 264 -2.97 -18.78 -4.93
N SER A 265 -1.92 -18.40 -4.20
CA SER A 265 -1.72 -18.91 -2.86
C SER A 265 -2.85 -18.43 -1.93
N VAL A 266 -3.02 -19.11 -0.80
CA VAL A 266 -4.01 -18.70 0.22
C VAL A 266 -3.73 -17.28 0.70
N GLU A 267 -2.45 -16.92 0.85
CA GLU A 267 -2.03 -15.58 1.27
C GLU A 267 -2.40 -14.52 0.22
N SER A 268 -2.24 -14.83 -1.06
CA SER A 268 -2.67 -13.93 -2.14
C SER A 268 -4.18 -13.71 -2.12
N LEU A 269 -4.96 -14.79 -1.97
CA LEU A 269 -6.42 -14.69 -1.86
C LEU A 269 -6.85 -13.88 -0.64
N LEU A 270 -6.21 -14.11 0.50
CA LEU A 270 -6.48 -13.38 1.72
C LEU A 270 -6.21 -11.89 1.56
N LEU A 271 -5.11 -11.53 0.91
CA LEU A 271 -4.78 -10.14 0.68
C LEU A 271 -5.78 -9.47 -0.28
N ILE A 272 -6.09 -10.11 -1.41
CA ILE A 272 -7.08 -9.59 -2.37
C ILE A 272 -8.46 -9.45 -1.71
N TYR A 273 -8.89 -10.46 -0.96
CA TYR A 273 -10.15 -10.43 -0.22
C TYR A 273 -10.19 -9.29 0.80
N ALA A 274 -9.11 -9.09 1.55
CA ALA A 274 -9.01 -8.04 2.55
C ALA A 274 -8.99 -6.65 1.93
N ASP A 275 -8.20 -6.46 0.87
CA ASP A 275 -8.17 -5.20 0.11
C ASP A 275 -9.54 -4.90 -0.51
N PHE A 276 -10.22 -5.92 -1.03
CA PHE A 276 -11.55 -5.75 -1.60
C PHE A 276 -12.55 -5.20 -0.57
N ARG A 277 -12.43 -5.55 0.70
CA ARG A 277 -13.33 -5.17 1.78
C ARG A 277 -12.98 -3.87 2.51
N SER A 278 -11.73 -3.43 2.45
CA SER A 278 -11.30 -2.17 3.06
C SER A 278 -11.34 -1.06 2.02
N LYS A 279 -12.30 -0.16 2.11
CA LYS A 279 -12.47 0.92 1.12
C LYS A 279 -12.64 2.27 1.79
N GLN A 280 -12.17 3.29 1.08
CA GLN A 280 -12.41 4.67 1.46
C GLN A 280 -13.81 5.09 1.07
N ASP A 281 -14.45 5.84 1.95
CA ASP A 281 -15.76 6.46 1.77
C ASP A 281 -15.71 7.89 2.32
N ARG A 282 -16.81 8.60 2.28
CA ARG A 282 -16.93 9.95 2.85
C ARG A 282 -17.96 9.97 3.95
N ASP A 283 -17.62 10.59 5.07
CA ASP A 283 -18.56 10.83 6.15
C ASP A 283 -19.58 11.93 5.79
N ASP A 284 -20.54 12.17 6.68
CA ASP A 284 -21.57 13.20 6.51
C ASP A 284 -21.01 14.64 6.37
N ARG A 285 -19.74 14.83 6.69
CA ARG A 285 -19.00 16.09 6.54
C ARG A 285 -18.17 16.16 5.27
N GLY A 286 -18.22 15.09 4.45
CA GLY A 286 -17.44 14.96 3.23
C GLY A 286 -15.96 14.61 3.46
N GLN A 287 -15.56 14.27 4.70
CA GLN A 287 -14.20 13.84 5.00
C GLN A 287 -14.01 12.38 4.59
N GLU A 288 -12.84 12.07 4.03
CA GLU A 288 -12.50 10.70 3.68
C GLU A 288 -12.30 9.86 4.95
N ILE A 289 -12.99 8.74 4.99
CA ILE A 289 -12.92 7.73 6.06
C ILE A 289 -12.66 6.36 5.46
N THR A 290 -12.07 5.46 6.23
CA THR A 290 -11.98 4.06 5.85
C THR A 290 -13.12 3.27 6.47
N VAL A 291 -13.77 2.44 5.65
CA VAL A 291 -14.85 1.56 6.06
C VAL A 291 -14.50 0.11 5.71
N LEU A 292 -14.67 -0.79 6.67
CA LEU A 292 -14.55 -2.23 6.45
C LEU A 292 -15.91 -2.78 6.04
N TYR A 293 -16.09 -2.96 4.74
CA TYR A 293 -17.36 -3.40 4.19
C TYR A 293 -17.54 -4.92 4.23
N PRO A 294 -18.78 -5.43 4.41
CA PRO A 294 -19.13 -6.75 3.93
C PRO A 294 -18.84 -6.88 2.42
N LEU A 295 -18.54 -8.08 1.97
CA LEU A 295 -18.11 -8.32 0.57
C LEU A 295 -19.16 -7.81 -0.45
N ASP A 296 -20.44 -8.02 -0.20
CA ASP A 296 -21.54 -7.57 -1.06
C ASP A 296 -21.58 -6.05 -1.25
N GLN A 297 -21.35 -5.31 -0.14
CA GLN A 297 -21.40 -3.87 -0.18
C GLN A 297 -20.14 -3.30 -0.84
N SER A 298 -18.96 -3.91 -0.59
CA SER A 298 -17.71 -3.44 -1.18
C SER A 298 -17.72 -3.52 -2.71
N PHE A 299 -18.37 -4.53 -3.27
CA PHE A 299 -18.56 -4.66 -4.72
C PHE A 299 -19.33 -3.47 -5.31
N GLN A 300 -20.40 -3.03 -4.66
CA GLN A 300 -21.17 -1.86 -5.12
C GLN A 300 -20.36 -0.57 -5.01
N VAL A 301 -19.59 -0.42 -3.93
CA VAL A 301 -18.69 0.73 -3.73
C VAL A 301 -17.63 0.79 -4.83
N ILE A 302 -17.02 -0.35 -5.20
CA ILE A 302 -16.03 -0.41 -6.27
C ILE A 302 -16.67 0.00 -7.61
N LEU A 303 -17.81 -0.59 -7.96
CA LEU A 303 -18.49 -0.27 -9.22
C LEU A 303 -18.87 1.22 -9.33
N SER A 304 -19.22 1.86 -8.21
CA SER A 304 -19.55 3.28 -8.19
C SER A 304 -18.35 4.21 -8.36
N LYS A 305 -17.15 3.74 -8.03
CA LYS A 305 -15.90 4.52 -8.12
C LYS A 305 -15.14 4.36 -9.44
N LEU A 306 -15.56 3.41 -10.26
CA LEU A 306 -14.88 3.12 -11.52
C LEU A 306 -15.46 3.96 -12.66
N ASP A 307 -14.59 4.71 -13.33
CA ASP A 307 -14.96 5.38 -14.56
C ASP A 307 -15.08 4.41 -15.73
N GLY A 308 -16.07 4.68 -16.60
CA GLY A 308 -16.22 3.95 -17.84
C GLY A 308 -16.49 2.45 -17.67
N VAL A 309 -17.33 2.08 -16.70
CA VAL A 309 -17.74 0.68 -16.49
C VAL A 309 -18.69 0.26 -17.60
N ASP A 310 -18.13 -0.38 -18.64
CA ASP A 310 -18.91 -1.06 -19.67
C ASP A 310 -19.38 -2.45 -19.19
N SER A 311 -20.13 -3.15 -20.03
CA SER A 311 -20.65 -4.48 -19.73
C SER A 311 -19.54 -5.52 -19.54
N THR A 312 -18.44 -5.42 -20.27
CA THR A 312 -17.29 -6.34 -20.20
C THR A 312 -16.56 -6.18 -18.88
N LYS A 313 -16.25 -4.94 -18.51
CA LYS A 313 -15.61 -4.60 -17.24
C LYS A 313 -16.49 -5.03 -16.05
N ARG A 314 -17.80 -4.74 -16.11
CA ARG A 314 -18.76 -5.18 -15.08
C ARG A 314 -18.78 -6.71 -14.94
N ARG A 315 -18.78 -7.44 -16.05
CA ARG A 315 -18.77 -8.91 -16.03
C ARG A 315 -17.50 -9.46 -15.40
N ARG A 316 -16.34 -8.89 -15.72
CA ARG A 316 -15.05 -9.25 -15.13
C ARG A 316 -15.08 -9.08 -13.61
N TYR A 317 -15.53 -7.93 -13.12
CA TYR A 317 -15.67 -7.69 -11.67
C TYR A 317 -16.68 -8.65 -11.01
N GLN A 318 -17.75 -8.99 -11.70
CA GLN A 318 -18.72 -9.99 -11.20
C GLN A 318 -18.08 -11.38 -11.04
N LEU A 319 -17.22 -11.79 -11.96
CA LEU A 319 -16.49 -13.06 -11.85
C LEU A 319 -15.52 -13.05 -10.66
N VAL A 320 -14.73 -12.00 -10.52
CA VAL A 320 -13.83 -11.83 -9.35
C VAL A 320 -14.61 -11.86 -8.05
N TYR A 321 -15.69 -11.09 -7.98
CA TYR A 321 -16.57 -11.06 -6.82
C TYR A 321 -17.16 -12.44 -6.50
N GLY A 322 -17.63 -13.17 -7.51
CA GLY A 322 -18.15 -14.54 -7.33
C GLY A 322 -17.11 -15.46 -6.70
N ARG A 323 -15.87 -15.41 -7.15
CA ARG A 323 -14.76 -16.21 -6.58
C ARG A 323 -14.40 -15.80 -5.15
N LEU A 324 -14.35 -14.51 -4.85
CA LEU A 324 -14.15 -14.04 -3.50
C LEU A 324 -15.29 -14.44 -2.57
N HIS A 325 -16.51 -14.51 -3.10
CA HIS A 325 -17.67 -14.99 -2.37
C HIS A 325 -17.59 -16.49 -2.06
N ASP A 326 -17.17 -17.31 -3.04
CA ASP A 326 -16.91 -18.72 -2.81
C ASP A 326 -15.82 -18.95 -1.76
N PHE A 327 -14.77 -18.14 -1.79
CA PHE A 327 -13.70 -18.16 -0.77
C PHE A 327 -14.24 -17.73 0.62
N GLU A 328 -15.11 -16.73 0.69
CA GLU A 328 -15.77 -16.33 1.93
C GLU A 328 -16.68 -17.44 2.47
N ASP A 329 -17.44 -18.12 1.61
CA ASP A 329 -18.27 -19.26 2.00
C ASP A 329 -17.44 -20.45 2.50
N TYR A 330 -16.26 -20.70 1.90
CA TYR A 330 -15.28 -21.66 2.42
C TYR A 330 -14.82 -21.31 3.83
N MET A 331 -14.42 -20.04 4.06
CA MET A 331 -14.04 -19.57 5.38
C MET A 331 -15.17 -19.71 6.41
N ARG A 332 -16.39 -19.37 6.03
CA ARG A 332 -17.57 -19.51 6.90
C ARG A 332 -17.85 -20.96 7.29
N ARG A 333 -17.66 -21.89 6.36
CA ARG A 333 -17.81 -23.34 6.64
C ARG A 333 -16.80 -23.84 7.66
N LEU A 334 -15.63 -23.26 7.70
CA LEU A 334 -14.58 -23.54 8.69
C LEU A 334 -14.78 -22.79 10.01
N GLY A 335 -15.81 -21.95 10.13
CA GLY A 335 -16.07 -21.16 11.33
C GLY A 335 -15.18 -19.92 11.47
N VAL A 336 -14.59 -19.44 10.37
CA VAL A 336 -13.79 -18.22 10.39
C VAL A 336 -14.69 -17.00 10.55
N ASP A 337 -14.30 -16.05 11.41
CA ASP A 337 -15.04 -14.79 11.62
C ASP A 337 -14.86 -13.82 10.43
N VAL A 338 -15.67 -14.01 9.40
CA VAL A 338 -15.68 -13.11 8.25
C VAL A 338 -16.47 -11.82 8.50
N ALA A 339 -17.33 -11.80 9.52
CA ALA A 339 -18.09 -10.61 9.91
C ALA A 339 -17.27 -9.63 10.75
N LEU A 340 -16.07 -10.02 11.18
CA LEU A 340 -15.18 -9.24 12.05
C LEU A 340 -15.85 -8.89 13.42
N SER A 341 -16.73 -9.78 13.88
CA SER A 341 -17.49 -9.60 15.12
C SER A 341 -16.68 -9.91 16.37
N GLY A 342 -15.51 -10.51 16.22
CA GLY A 342 -14.69 -11.08 17.31
C GLY A 342 -15.21 -12.43 17.82
N HIS A 343 -16.26 -12.97 17.19
CA HIS A 343 -16.83 -14.28 17.50
C HIS A 343 -17.02 -15.07 16.21
N PRO A 344 -16.55 -16.33 16.13
CA PRO A 344 -16.83 -17.19 14.98
C PRO A 344 -18.33 -17.35 14.78
N GLU A 345 -18.78 -17.16 13.55
CA GLU A 345 -20.14 -17.49 13.17
C GLU A 345 -20.30 -19.02 13.02
N PRO A 346 -21.49 -19.57 13.30
CA PRO A 346 -21.72 -20.98 13.04
C PRO A 346 -21.54 -21.25 11.53
N PRO A 347 -20.93 -22.41 11.15
CA PRO A 347 -20.74 -22.77 9.76
C PRO A 347 -22.04 -22.71 8.97
N ILE A 348 -22.02 -22.04 7.81
CA ILE A 348 -23.17 -21.97 6.93
C ILE A 348 -23.23 -23.27 6.11
N PRO A 349 -24.40 -23.90 6.00
CA PRO A 349 -24.56 -25.06 5.12
C PRO A 349 -24.21 -24.73 3.68
N HIS A 350 -23.58 -25.68 2.99
CA HIS A 350 -23.32 -25.53 1.56
C HIS A 350 -24.60 -25.18 0.79
N LYS A 351 -24.53 -24.20 -0.10
CA LYS A 351 -25.64 -23.86 -0.99
C LYS A 351 -25.64 -24.85 -2.16
N ASP A 352 -26.66 -25.69 -2.24
CA ASP A 352 -26.79 -26.70 -3.31
C ASP A 352 -26.82 -26.12 -4.74
N ALA A 353 -26.97 -24.80 -4.84
CA ALA A 353 -26.96 -24.09 -6.13
C ALA A 353 -25.58 -23.61 -6.59
N ALA A 354 -24.52 -23.77 -5.79
CA ALA A 354 -23.17 -23.42 -6.19
C ALA A 354 -22.65 -24.41 -7.23
N LEU A 355 -22.09 -23.91 -8.34
CA LEU A 355 -21.48 -24.73 -9.40
C LEU A 355 -20.17 -25.38 -8.93
N MET A 356 -19.55 -24.86 -7.89
CA MET A 356 -18.28 -25.31 -7.34
C MET A 356 -18.33 -25.19 -5.82
N GLY A 357 -17.83 -26.19 -5.10
CA GLY A 357 -17.71 -26.14 -3.65
C GLY A 357 -16.61 -25.17 -3.19
N PRO A 358 -16.69 -24.66 -1.96
CA PRO A 358 -15.65 -23.75 -1.45
C PRO A 358 -14.26 -24.38 -1.44
N GLU A 359 -14.13 -25.66 -1.09
CA GLU A 359 -12.87 -26.40 -1.10
C GLU A 359 -12.30 -26.54 -2.53
N GLU A 360 -13.15 -26.89 -3.48
CA GLU A 360 -12.78 -26.99 -4.89
C GLU A 360 -12.35 -25.63 -5.46
N THR A 361 -13.02 -24.55 -5.06
CA THR A 361 -12.60 -23.19 -5.41
C THR A 361 -11.20 -22.89 -4.88
N LEU A 362 -10.94 -23.22 -3.63
CA LEU A 362 -9.62 -23.00 -3.03
C LEU A 362 -8.54 -23.81 -3.74
N ASP A 363 -8.77 -25.12 -3.99
CA ASP A 363 -7.83 -25.99 -4.69
C ASP A 363 -7.52 -25.49 -6.11
N ASN A 364 -8.52 -24.97 -6.82
CA ASN A 364 -8.34 -24.36 -8.14
C ASN A 364 -7.59 -23.02 -8.10
N LEU A 365 -7.58 -22.35 -6.97
CA LEU A 365 -6.94 -21.05 -6.79
C LEU A 365 -5.54 -21.14 -6.19
N ILE A 366 -5.17 -22.26 -5.58
CA ILE A 366 -3.83 -22.52 -5.06
C ILE A 366 -2.92 -23.02 -6.18
N GLY A 367 -1.72 -22.48 -6.27
CA GLY A 367 -0.61 -23.11 -7.02
C GLY A 367 -0.15 -22.42 -8.29
N LEU A 368 -0.74 -21.29 -8.71
CA LEU A 368 -0.21 -20.51 -9.82
C LEU A 368 0.29 -19.14 -9.35
N SER A 369 1.27 -18.61 -10.02
CA SER A 369 1.83 -17.33 -9.66
C SER A 369 1.22 -16.16 -10.42
N VAL A 370 1.06 -15.04 -9.76
CA VAL A 370 0.48 -13.82 -10.31
C VAL A 370 1.57 -12.79 -10.65
N ASP A 371 2.58 -13.24 -11.33
CA ASP A 371 3.70 -12.38 -11.72
C ASP A 371 3.38 -11.47 -12.91
N HIS A 372 2.28 -11.72 -13.61
CA HIS A 372 1.98 -11.11 -14.91
C HIS A 372 1.83 -9.59 -14.83
N ASN A 373 1.02 -9.11 -13.89
CA ASN A 373 0.79 -7.67 -13.73
C ASN A 373 2.07 -6.94 -13.30
N LEU A 374 2.82 -7.54 -12.40
CA LEU A 374 4.08 -6.96 -11.93
C LEU A 374 5.09 -6.82 -13.07
N ARG A 375 5.24 -7.87 -13.89
CA ARG A 375 6.11 -7.81 -15.08
C ARG A 375 5.66 -6.73 -16.07
N LEU A 376 4.36 -6.60 -16.29
CA LEU A 376 3.82 -5.53 -17.14
C LEU A 376 4.12 -4.15 -16.56
N MET A 377 3.95 -3.94 -15.26
CA MET A 377 4.26 -2.67 -14.61
C MET A 377 5.76 -2.32 -14.73
N HIS A 378 6.65 -3.29 -14.51
CA HIS A 378 8.08 -3.09 -14.72
C HIS A 378 8.43 -2.74 -16.18
N MET A 379 7.72 -3.30 -17.14
CA MET A 379 7.92 -2.98 -18.55
C MET A 379 7.34 -1.62 -18.93
N LEU A 380 6.16 -1.26 -18.41
CA LEU A 380 5.47 -0.01 -18.72
C LEU A 380 6.09 1.20 -17.99
N SER A 381 6.71 1.01 -16.83
CA SER A 381 7.36 2.08 -16.06
C SER A 381 8.61 2.65 -16.71
N ASN A 382 9.19 1.94 -17.68
CA ASN A 382 10.44 2.31 -18.34
C ASN A 382 10.22 2.45 -19.86
N GLU A 383 10.51 3.62 -20.42
CA GLU A 383 10.28 3.89 -21.85
C GLU A 383 11.07 2.95 -22.79
N GLN A 384 12.27 2.54 -22.38
CA GLN A 384 13.06 1.58 -23.19
C GLN A 384 12.40 0.20 -23.16
N LYS A 385 11.93 -0.26 -21.99
CA LYS A 385 11.21 -1.53 -21.87
C LYS A 385 9.89 -1.49 -22.63
N PHE A 386 9.18 -0.37 -22.57
CA PHE A 386 7.96 -0.16 -23.37
C PHE A 386 8.25 -0.25 -24.87
N GLY A 387 9.32 0.39 -25.34
CA GLY A 387 9.80 0.24 -26.71
C GLY A 387 10.08 -1.22 -27.08
N ASN A 388 10.68 -1.99 -26.16
CA ASN A 388 10.93 -3.41 -26.37
C ASN A 388 9.63 -4.23 -26.49
N ILE A 389 8.56 -3.85 -25.79
CA ILE A 389 7.23 -4.48 -25.97
C ILE A 389 6.73 -4.26 -27.40
N ILE A 390 6.82 -3.04 -27.90
CA ILE A 390 6.40 -2.72 -29.27
C ILE A 390 7.22 -3.50 -30.30
N GLU A 391 8.55 -3.56 -30.14
CA GLU A 391 9.42 -4.32 -31.04
C GLU A 391 9.17 -5.82 -30.98
N SER A 392 8.89 -6.35 -29.79
CA SER A 392 8.50 -7.76 -29.62
C SER A 392 7.15 -8.03 -30.31
N ALA A 393 6.19 -7.12 -30.20
CA ALA A 393 4.92 -7.23 -30.89
C ALA A 393 5.07 -7.15 -32.41
N ARG A 394 5.95 -6.28 -32.94
CA ARG A 394 6.28 -6.20 -34.37
C ARG A 394 6.94 -7.46 -34.90
N SER A 395 7.80 -8.09 -34.11
CA SER A 395 8.55 -9.28 -34.50
C SER A 395 7.76 -10.58 -34.42
N THR A 396 6.61 -10.58 -33.71
CA THR A 396 5.83 -11.81 -33.55
C THR A 396 5.15 -12.23 -34.86
N LYS A 397 5.24 -13.54 -35.16
CA LYS A 397 4.60 -14.14 -36.34
C LYS A 397 3.21 -14.68 -36.05
N SER A 398 2.88 -14.86 -34.78
CA SER A 398 1.59 -15.40 -34.33
C SER A 398 0.59 -14.27 -34.11
N TRP A 399 -0.52 -14.29 -34.81
CA TRP A 399 -1.58 -13.32 -34.62
C TRP A 399 -2.24 -13.43 -33.23
N GLN A 400 -2.24 -14.64 -32.61
CA GLN A 400 -2.73 -14.82 -31.23
C GLN A 400 -1.83 -14.09 -30.23
N GLN A 401 -0.51 -14.22 -30.39
CA GLN A 401 0.44 -13.47 -29.55
C GLN A 401 0.31 -11.95 -29.81
N LEU A 402 0.17 -11.54 -31.06
CA LEU A 402 -0.05 -10.14 -31.40
C LEU A 402 -1.32 -9.59 -30.71
N ARG A 403 -2.39 -10.37 -30.70
CA ARG A 403 -3.63 -10.03 -30.00
C ARG A 403 -3.41 -9.83 -28.51
N ALA A 404 -2.56 -10.65 -27.88
CA ALA A 404 -2.20 -10.49 -26.45
C ALA A 404 -1.51 -9.14 -26.20
N TYR A 405 -0.61 -8.70 -27.08
CA TYR A 405 -0.03 -7.36 -27.00
C TYR A 405 -1.07 -6.25 -27.16
N LEU A 406 -2.03 -6.40 -28.08
CA LEU A 406 -3.12 -5.44 -28.23
C LEU A 406 -4.00 -5.35 -26.99
N ASN A 407 -4.26 -6.47 -26.32
CA ASN A 407 -4.99 -6.48 -25.06
C ASN A 407 -4.25 -5.69 -23.97
N ILE A 408 -2.91 -5.75 -23.91
CA ILE A 408 -2.11 -4.93 -23.01
C ILE A 408 -2.36 -3.44 -23.27
N PHE A 409 -2.34 -3.01 -24.54
CA PHE A 409 -2.62 -1.62 -24.85
C PHE A 409 -4.06 -1.24 -24.56
N GLU A 410 -5.02 -2.13 -24.78
CA GLU A 410 -6.44 -1.90 -24.46
C GLU A 410 -6.66 -1.67 -22.97
N GLU A 411 -6.02 -2.47 -22.13
CA GLU A 411 -6.16 -2.41 -20.69
C GLU A 411 -5.40 -1.22 -20.07
N TYR A 412 -4.20 -0.95 -20.59
CA TYR A 412 -3.27 -0.04 -19.93
C TYR A 412 -3.04 1.30 -20.66
N PHE A 413 -3.72 1.59 -21.78
CA PHE A 413 -3.43 2.83 -22.53
C PHE A 413 -3.71 4.11 -21.74
N THR A 414 -4.69 4.10 -20.83
CA THR A 414 -4.98 5.24 -19.95
C THR A 414 -3.85 5.54 -18.96
N TYR A 415 -2.93 4.61 -18.79
CA TYR A 415 -1.79 4.69 -17.87
C TYR A 415 -0.46 4.97 -18.57
N LEU A 416 -0.44 4.98 -19.88
CA LEU A 416 0.73 5.29 -20.67
C LEU A 416 0.99 6.81 -20.67
N SER A 417 2.25 7.21 -20.60
CA SER A 417 2.65 8.61 -20.84
C SER A 417 2.22 9.07 -22.23
N VAL A 418 2.16 10.37 -22.44
CA VAL A 418 1.86 10.94 -23.78
C VAL A 418 2.79 10.37 -24.85
N ARG A 419 4.09 10.26 -24.52
CA ARG A 419 5.09 9.68 -25.44
C ARG A 419 4.81 8.20 -25.73
N GLN A 420 4.50 7.41 -24.71
CA GLN A 420 4.16 6.00 -24.88
C GLN A 420 2.85 5.81 -25.66
N LYS A 421 1.83 6.65 -25.41
CA LYS A 421 0.59 6.67 -26.21
C LYS A 421 0.88 6.95 -27.67
N THR A 422 1.76 7.92 -27.96
CA THR A 422 2.16 8.24 -29.34
C THR A 422 2.87 7.05 -30.01
N GLN A 423 3.77 6.38 -29.29
CA GLN A 423 4.44 5.18 -29.79
C GLN A 423 3.45 4.03 -30.04
N ALA A 424 2.51 3.82 -29.09
CA ALA A 424 1.46 2.81 -29.27
C ALA A 424 0.57 3.12 -30.48
N LEU A 425 0.15 4.37 -30.67
CA LEU A 425 -0.65 4.79 -31.83
C LEU A 425 0.09 4.56 -33.15
N ALA A 426 1.38 4.88 -33.23
CA ALA A 426 2.18 4.61 -34.40
C ALA A 426 2.21 3.10 -34.72
N PHE A 427 2.45 2.28 -33.74
CA PHE A 427 2.42 0.82 -33.90
C PHE A 427 1.04 0.29 -34.32
N LEU A 428 -0.02 0.74 -33.65
CA LEU A 428 -1.39 0.33 -33.98
C LEU A 428 -1.79 0.74 -35.41
N TYR A 429 -1.31 1.89 -35.87
CA TYR A 429 -1.53 2.34 -37.26
C TYR A 429 -0.91 1.39 -38.30
N GLU A 430 0.29 0.84 -38.00
CA GLU A 430 0.93 -0.17 -38.86
C GLU A 430 0.06 -1.42 -39.01
N LEU A 431 -0.73 -1.77 -37.95
CA LEU A 431 -1.58 -2.96 -37.94
C LEU A 431 -2.90 -2.80 -38.72
N LEU A 432 -3.27 -1.63 -39.16
CA LEU A 432 -4.49 -1.42 -39.94
C LEU A 432 -4.45 -2.14 -41.30
N VAL A 433 -3.27 -2.51 -41.77
CA VAL A 433 -3.08 -3.30 -42.99
C VAL A 433 -2.70 -4.75 -42.75
N HIS A 434 -2.81 -5.22 -41.48
CA HIS A 434 -2.47 -6.60 -41.13
C HIS A 434 -3.37 -7.59 -41.86
N ARG A 435 -2.82 -8.77 -42.23
CA ARG A 435 -3.56 -9.82 -42.95
C ARG A 435 -4.81 -10.32 -42.25
N GLU A 436 -4.73 -10.42 -40.91
CA GLU A 436 -5.84 -10.92 -40.04
C GLU A 436 -6.86 -9.80 -39.77
N GLY A 437 -8.15 -10.06 -40.08
CA GLY A 437 -9.22 -9.07 -39.92
C GLY A 437 -9.48 -8.69 -38.48
N ASP A 438 -9.31 -9.62 -37.54
CA ASP A 438 -9.49 -9.37 -36.10
C ASP A 438 -8.45 -8.40 -35.56
N ILE A 439 -7.19 -8.53 -36.00
CA ILE A 439 -6.12 -7.61 -35.64
C ILE A 439 -6.42 -6.20 -36.18
N ARG A 440 -6.86 -6.09 -37.43
CA ARG A 440 -7.22 -4.76 -38.00
C ARG A 440 -8.35 -4.10 -37.21
N ARG A 441 -9.40 -4.86 -36.88
CA ARG A 441 -10.55 -4.34 -36.10
C ARG A 441 -10.13 -3.90 -34.70
N GLN A 442 -9.35 -4.72 -33.99
CA GLN A 442 -8.89 -4.38 -32.66
C GLN A 442 -7.97 -3.17 -32.69
N ALA A 443 -7.02 -3.10 -33.62
CA ALA A 443 -6.14 -1.94 -33.79
C ALA A 443 -6.94 -0.65 -34.09
N GLY A 444 -7.93 -0.70 -34.97
CA GLY A 444 -8.79 0.46 -35.27
C GLY A 444 -9.62 0.90 -34.05
N SER A 445 -10.18 -0.05 -33.29
CA SER A 445 -10.90 0.23 -32.05
C SER A 445 -9.98 0.91 -31.01
N LEU A 446 -8.78 0.38 -30.81
CA LEU A 446 -7.80 0.92 -29.88
C LEU A 446 -7.32 2.32 -30.24
N ILE A 447 -7.05 2.57 -31.53
CA ILE A 447 -6.72 3.91 -32.02
C ILE A 447 -7.83 4.89 -31.62
N GLY A 448 -9.08 4.55 -31.88
CA GLY A 448 -10.23 5.37 -31.50
C GLY A 448 -10.31 5.64 -30.00
N GLN A 449 -10.12 4.60 -29.18
CA GLN A 449 -10.14 4.71 -27.72
C GLN A 449 -9.00 5.58 -27.19
N ILE A 450 -7.78 5.37 -27.69
CA ILE A 450 -6.59 6.14 -27.25
C ILE A 450 -6.75 7.61 -27.65
N ILE A 451 -7.21 7.92 -28.87
CA ILE A 451 -7.41 9.30 -29.33
C ILE A 451 -8.51 9.98 -28.51
N ALA A 452 -9.66 9.32 -28.31
CA ALA A 452 -10.77 9.88 -27.55
C ALA A 452 -10.41 10.22 -26.09
N ARG A 453 -9.42 9.52 -25.53
CA ARG A 453 -8.97 9.68 -24.15
C ARG A 453 -7.50 10.08 -24.06
N PHE A 454 -6.94 10.67 -25.08
CA PHE A 454 -5.50 10.95 -25.18
C PHE A 454 -5.01 11.84 -24.04
N HIS A 455 -5.82 12.82 -23.67
CA HIS A 455 -5.52 13.79 -22.60
C HIS A 455 -5.98 13.36 -21.21
N LEU A 456 -6.70 12.25 -21.09
CA LEU A 456 -7.08 11.77 -19.78
C LEU A 456 -5.85 11.24 -19.05
N VAL A 457 -5.42 12.00 -18.05
CA VAL A 457 -4.41 11.60 -17.09
C VAL A 457 -5.13 11.30 -15.79
N TYR A 458 -5.13 10.05 -15.37
CA TYR A 458 -5.72 9.68 -14.09
C TYR A 458 -4.69 9.91 -12.99
N GLN A 459 -4.98 10.82 -12.06
CA GLN A 459 -4.14 11.06 -10.90
C GLN A 459 -4.96 10.87 -9.63
N LYS A 460 -4.36 10.19 -8.67
CA LYS A 460 -4.93 9.97 -7.35
C LYS A 460 -3.82 10.10 -6.31
N GLU A 461 -4.12 10.68 -5.18
CA GLU A 461 -3.25 10.70 -4.01
C GLU A 461 -2.00 11.63 -4.16
N LEU A 462 -2.21 12.85 -4.61
CA LEU A 462 -1.18 13.88 -4.51
C LEU A 462 -1.11 14.43 -3.08
N PRO A 463 0.09 14.77 -2.59
CA PRO A 463 0.22 15.53 -1.34
C PRO A 463 -0.59 16.82 -1.38
N ALA A 464 -1.18 17.21 -0.23
CA ALA A 464 -2.04 18.38 -0.14
C ALA A 464 -1.35 19.72 -0.53
N HIS A 465 -0.02 19.74 -0.56
CA HIS A 465 0.82 20.86 -0.95
C HIS A 465 1.36 20.78 -2.40
N ALA A 466 0.92 19.78 -3.17
CA ALA A 466 1.24 19.76 -4.59
C ALA A 466 0.37 20.84 -5.29
N ASP A 467 1.00 21.94 -5.64
CA ASP A 467 0.36 23.14 -6.19
C ASP A 467 -0.17 22.98 -7.63
N HIS A 468 -0.15 21.78 -8.20
CA HIS A 468 -0.58 21.56 -9.57
C HIS A 468 -1.78 20.62 -9.64
N ASP A 469 -2.87 21.15 -10.16
CA ASP A 469 -3.92 20.31 -10.75
C ASP A 469 -3.35 19.71 -12.04
N PRO A 470 -3.11 18.39 -12.08
CA PRO A 470 -2.56 17.77 -13.28
C PRO A 470 -3.45 17.86 -14.52
N ALA A 471 -4.69 18.31 -14.37
CA ALA A 471 -5.58 18.63 -15.48
C ALA A 471 -5.23 19.96 -16.15
N GLU A 472 -4.43 20.82 -15.53
CA GLU A 472 -4.00 22.11 -16.09
C GLU A 472 -2.69 22.03 -16.89
N GLU A 473 -1.95 20.92 -16.84
CA GLU A 473 -0.70 20.72 -17.60
C GLU A 473 -0.89 20.05 -18.97
N VAL A 474 -2.11 20.05 -19.54
CA VAL A 474 -2.40 19.47 -20.85
C VAL A 474 -2.61 20.56 -21.88
#